data_a5e4ffa2026d0b00bca2faf99f10e59c
#
_entry.id   a5e4ffa2026d0b00bca2faf99f10e59c
#
_cell.length_a   1.000
_cell.length_b   1.000
_cell.length_c   1.000
_cell.angle_alpha   90.00
_cell.angle_beta   90.00
_cell.angle_gamma   90.00
#
_symmetry.space_group_name_H-M   'P 1'
#
loop_
_entity.id
_entity.type
_entity.pdbx_description
1 polymer ?
#
loop_
_entity_poly.entity_id
_entity_poly.type
_entity_poly.pdbx_seq_one_letter_code
_entity_poly.pdbx_strand_id
1 'polypeptide(L)'
;MKFLYLLASAFLFVLSFSPFDHKISIFLSIIILFFIVDNLSTKERSKYLFFFAIMIHLIGVSWVSESLITYGSMGYIISYAITLFFIIIISIPYALIGYFYKPIRKNNIFNINFIAILFILVEFVKSSIFGGFPWLLIGYTQNGTVFDYIYPILGTYAVSYIIIFTSAIIYQALCMRPKKYVVTSLILVVIYLSFPLSNDNSETYVGKKISFALYQPNIYPNISYNSDEYKNTVNKYISVINNNKSKDLLIFPETIIPKILSRNNSLYKKMESSTGENNILITGLFTKNKNNYFNSMLFFSDDIEIYNKRKLVPFGEYTPWYDTVIKLSQIIDIPLSNLSPGSNNQKEIMIKNIKIIPMICFESTFPSLIHSDSENEIIINISNDGWFG
;
A
#
# COMPACT_ATOMS: atom_id res chain seq x y z
N MET A 1 27.38 -12.59 17.24
CA MET A 1 27.56 -11.20 16.78
C MET A 1 26.84 -10.91 15.46
N LYS A 2 27.10 -11.62 14.33
CA LYS A 2 26.46 -11.33 13.03
C LYS A 2 24.93 -11.33 13.08
N PHE A 3 24.31 -12.25 13.84
CA PHE A 3 22.87 -12.31 13.99
C PHE A 3 22.28 -11.08 14.73
N LEU A 4 22.98 -10.56 15.73
CA LEU A 4 22.59 -9.34 16.44
C LEU A 4 22.63 -8.12 15.50
N TYR A 5 23.67 -8.01 14.68
CA TYR A 5 23.73 -6.95 13.66
C TYR A 5 22.62 -7.10 12.60
N LEU A 6 22.22 -8.33 12.26
CA LEU A 6 21.13 -8.58 11.35
C LEU A 6 19.78 -8.11 11.92
N LEU A 7 19.54 -8.40 13.21
CA LEU A 7 18.37 -7.88 13.94
C LEU A 7 18.37 -6.34 13.99
N ALA A 8 19.50 -5.73 14.29
CA ALA A 8 19.64 -4.26 14.30
C ALA A 8 19.36 -3.67 12.91
N SER A 9 19.89 -4.28 11.86
CA SER A 9 19.64 -3.88 10.47
C SER A 9 18.15 -3.98 10.15
N ALA A 10 17.49 -5.09 10.47
CA ALA A 10 16.06 -5.28 10.22
C ALA A 10 15.18 -4.28 11.01
N PHE A 11 15.54 -4.01 12.24
CA PHE A 11 14.85 -3.00 13.07
C PHE A 11 14.98 -1.59 12.48
N LEU A 12 16.19 -1.18 12.10
CA LEU A 12 16.44 0.10 11.43
C LEU A 12 15.69 0.21 10.11
N PHE A 13 15.56 -0.90 9.37
CA PHE A 13 14.76 -0.94 8.15
C PHE A 13 13.31 -0.56 8.42
N VAL A 14 12.68 -1.17 9.39
CA VAL A 14 11.27 -0.92 9.71
C VAL A 14 11.07 0.46 10.32
N LEU A 15 12.00 0.96 11.14
CA LEU A 15 11.97 2.33 11.68
C LEU A 15 11.95 3.41 10.60
N SER A 16 12.37 3.11 9.38
CA SER A 16 12.33 4.08 8.27
C SER A 16 10.96 4.28 7.64
N PHE A 17 9.99 3.43 8.00
CA PHE A 17 8.61 3.52 7.53
C PHE A 17 7.69 4.18 8.56
N SER A 18 6.53 4.66 8.09
CA SER A 18 5.48 5.15 8.98
C SER A 18 5.06 4.06 9.99
N PRO A 19 4.76 4.41 11.25
CA PRO A 19 4.62 5.76 11.79
C PRO A 19 5.92 6.41 12.29
N PHE A 20 7.05 5.72 12.23
CA PHE A 20 8.32 6.21 12.80
C PHE A 20 9.02 7.22 11.88
N ASP A 21 9.02 6.98 10.58
CA ASP A 21 9.53 7.86 9.51
C ASP A 21 10.99 8.33 9.68
N HIS A 22 11.86 7.51 10.28
CA HIS A 22 13.28 7.83 10.44
C HIS A 22 14.04 7.67 9.11
N LYS A 23 14.04 8.70 8.28
CA LYS A 23 14.55 8.69 6.89
C LYS A 23 15.99 8.18 6.74
N ILE A 24 16.86 8.45 7.70
CA ILE A 24 18.28 8.02 7.65
C ILE A 24 18.44 6.54 8.01
N SER A 25 17.50 5.96 8.76
CA SER A 25 17.59 4.58 9.24
C SER A 25 17.70 3.56 8.11
N ILE A 26 17.10 3.82 6.95
CA ILE A 26 17.18 2.92 5.79
C ILE A 26 18.62 2.78 5.29
N PHE A 27 19.35 3.89 5.19
CA PHE A 27 20.75 3.86 4.75
C PHE A 27 21.62 3.08 5.73
N LEU A 28 21.45 3.33 7.03
CA LEU A 28 22.18 2.59 8.09
C LEU A 28 21.85 1.11 8.05
N SER A 29 20.59 0.75 7.89
CA SER A 29 20.13 -0.64 7.75
C SER A 29 20.88 -1.35 6.61
N ILE A 30 20.84 -0.78 5.41
CA ILE A 30 21.45 -1.37 4.22
C ILE A 30 22.97 -1.42 4.33
N ILE A 31 23.62 -0.39 4.90
CA ILE A 31 25.07 -0.39 5.16
C ILE A 31 25.46 -1.53 6.12
N ILE A 32 24.74 -1.70 7.23
CA ILE A 32 24.97 -2.79 8.18
C ILE A 32 24.78 -4.15 7.50
N LEU A 33 23.72 -4.28 6.68
CA LEU A 33 23.47 -5.50 5.90
C LEU A 33 24.66 -5.83 5.00
N PHE A 34 25.24 -4.85 4.29
CA PHE A 34 26.43 -5.04 3.46
C PHE A 34 27.65 -5.46 4.28
N PHE A 35 27.86 -4.88 5.47
CA PHE A 35 28.93 -5.33 6.38
C PHE A 35 28.82 -6.80 6.75
N ILE A 36 27.57 -7.31 6.88
CA ILE A 36 27.35 -8.70 7.24
C ILE A 36 27.59 -9.61 6.03
N VAL A 37 27.02 -9.28 4.85
CA VAL A 37 26.90 -10.22 3.74
C VAL A 37 28.08 -10.21 2.77
N ASP A 38 28.82 -9.11 2.67
CA ASP A 38 29.83 -8.92 1.61
C ASP A 38 31.00 -9.92 1.68
N ASN A 39 31.33 -10.41 2.89
CA ASN A 39 32.41 -11.36 3.13
C ASN A 39 31.95 -12.82 3.27
N LEU A 40 30.70 -13.11 3.04
CA LEU A 40 30.13 -14.43 3.18
C LEU A 40 30.27 -15.26 1.89
N SER A 41 30.22 -16.57 2.01
CA SER A 41 30.03 -17.48 0.89
C SER A 41 28.63 -17.27 0.28
N THR A 42 28.43 -17.66 -0.98
CA THR A 42 27.14 -17.53 -1.68
C THR A 42 25.99 -18.18 -0.87
N LYS A 43 26.22 -19.38 -0.31
CA LYS A 43 25.20 -20.08 0.48
C LYS A 43 24.86 -19.32 1.76
N GLU A 44 25.83 -18.79 2.46
CA GLU A 44 25.58 -17.99 3.67
C GLU A 44 24.91 -16.67 3.35
N ARG A 45 25.32 -15.96 2.29
CA ARG A 45 24.66 -14.73 1.84
C ARG A 45 23.16 -14.94 1.58
N SER A 46 22.81 -15.97 0.80
CA SER A 46 21.42 -16.32 0.54
C SER A 46 20.66 -16.56 1.84
N LYS A 47 21.27 -17.28 2.79
CA LYS A 47 20.68 -17.55 4.10
C LYS A 47 20.48 -16.26 4.91
N TYR A 48 21.49 -15.39 5.00
CA TYR A 48 21.41 -14.16 5.78
C TYR A 48 20.41 -13.15 5.17
N LEU A 49 20.37 -13.01 3.85
CA LEU A 49 19.39 -12.13 3.18
C LEU A 49 17.96 -12.67 3.30
N PHE A 50 17.77 -13.98 3.26
CA PHE A 50 16.49 -14.59 3.55
C PHE A 50 16.03 -14.32 4.99
N PHE A 51 16.90 -14.50 5.99
CA PHE A 51 16.57 -14.19 7.38
C PHE A 51 16.35 -12.70 7.62
N PHE A 52 17.12 -11.83 6.97
CA PHE A 52 16.87 -10.40 6.99
C PHE A 52 15.46 -10.09 6.51
N ALA A 53 15.06 -10.65 5.35
CA ALA A 53 13.74 -10.48 4.80
C ALA A 53 12.63 -11.01 5.73
N ILE A 54 12.83 -12.19 6.34
CA ILE A 54 11.87 -12.70 7.35
C ILE A 54 11.72 -11.70 8.50
N MET A 55 12.81 -11.15 9.02
CA MET A 55 12.77 -10.23 10.16
C MET A 55 12.04 -8.93 9.82
N ILE A 56 12.33 -8.31 8.67
CA ILE A 56 11.61 -7.09 8.27
C ILE A 56 10.13 -7.34 8.03
N HIS A 57 9.77 -8.48 7.44
CA HIS A 57 8.37 -8.83 7.22
C HIS A 57 7.66 -9.27 8.51
N LEU A 58 8.33 -9.95 9.44
CA LEU A 58 7.76 -10.26 10.76
C LEU A 58 7.37 -8.99 11.52
N ILE A 59 8.18 -7.94 11.44
CA ILE A 59 7.89 -6.67 12.12
C ILE A 59 6.85 -5.86 11.33
N GLY A 60 7.01 -5.72 10.01
CA GLY A 60 6.23 -4.79 9.20
C GLY A 60 5.00 -5.38 8.52
N VAL A 61 4.76 -6.71 8.62
CA VAL A 61 3.64 -7.41 7.94
C VAL A 61 2.83 -8.29 8.92
N SER A 62 3.23 -8.38 10.21
CA SER A 62 2.51 -9.18 11.21
C SER A 62 1.04 -8.79 11.40
N TRP A 63 0.66 -7.55 11.07
CA TRP A 63 -0.72 -7.07 11.12
C TRP A 63 -1.70 -7.90 10.24
N VAL A 64 -1.19 -8.64 9.25
CA VAL A 64 -2.00 -9.54 8.42
C VAL A 64 -2.71 -10.59 9.28
N SER A 65 -2.10 -11.05 10.37
CA SER A 65 -2.74 -12.00 11.29
C SER A 65 -4.00 -11.41 11.94
N GLU A 66 -4.00 -10.10 12.26
CA GLU A 66 -5.15 -9.42 12.84
C GLU A 66 -6.33 -9.38 11.87
N SER A 67 -6.06 -9.09 10.60
CA SER A 67 -7.09 -9.15 9.55
C SER A 67 -7.71 -10.55 9.42
N LEU A 68 -6.90 -11.61 9.50
CA LEU A 68 -7.39 -13.00 9.44
C LEU A 68 -8.22 -13.39 10.68
N ILE A 69 -7.85 -12.90 11.86
CA ILE A 69 -8.57 -13.16 13.12
C ILE A 69 -9.90 -12.40 13.10
N THR A 70 -9.84 -11.09 12.88
CA THR A 70 -10.99 -10.19 13.07
C THR A 70 -12.03 -10.36 11.96
N TYR A 71 -11.59 -10.46 10.71
CA TYR A 71 -12.48 -10.51 9.53
C TYR A 71 -12.58 -11.89 8.92
N GLY A 72 -11.48 -12.63 8.95
CA GLY A 72 -11.47 -14.01 8.53
C GLY A 72 -12.18 -14.94 9.51
N SER A 73 -12.51 -14.48 10.72
CA SER A 73 -13.04 -15.29 11.80
C SER A 73 -12.23 -16.56 12.06
N MET A 74 -10.95 -16.52 11.70
CA MET A 74 -10.04 -17.66 11.87
C MET A 74 -9.52 -17.72 13.29
N GLY A 75 -9.30 -18.93 13.80
CA GLY A 75 -8.64 -19.12 15.09
C GLY A 75 -7.22 -18.57 15.11
N TYR A 76 -6.75 -18.06 16.25
CA TYR A 76 -5.44 -17.42 16.42
C TYR A 76 -4.28 -18.25 15.85
N ILE A 77 -4.23 -19.55 16.15
CA ILE A 77 -3.14 -20.43 15.72
C ILE A 77 -3.07 -20.51 14.18
N ILE A 78 -4.20 -20.66 13.52
CA ILE A 78 -4.31 -20.77 12.07
C ILE A 78 -3.91 -19.43 11.42
N SER A 79 -4.39 -18.31 11.96
CA SER A 79 -4.07 -16.97 11.46
C SER A 79 -2.57 -16.67 11.53
N TYR A 80 -1.91 -16.98 12.65
CA TYR A 80 -0.46 -16.83 12.79
C TYR A 80 0.31 -17.78 11.86
N ALA A 81 -0.15 -19.03 11.69
CA ALA A 81 0.51 -19.98 10.80
C ALA A 81 0.42 -19.53 9.33
N ILE A 82 -0.74 -19.06 8.88
CA ILE A 82 -0.94 -18.52 7.52
C ILE A 82 -0.08 -17.27 7.32
N THR A 83 -0.08 -16.34 8.28
CA THR A 83 0.75 -15.13 8.21
C THR A 83 2.23 -15.46 8.14
N LEU A 84 2.71 -16.40 8.96
CA LEU A 84 4.12 -16.85 8.92
C LEU A 84 4.45 -17.49 7.57
N PHE A 85 3.58 -18.33 7.04
CA PHE A 85 3.75 -18.95 5.73
C PHE A 85 3.83 -17.90 4.61
N PHE A 86 2.95 -16.89 4.65
CA PHE A 86 2.99 -15.76 3.74
C PHE A 86 4.30 -14.97 3.83
N ILE A 87 4.76 -14.66 5.06
CA ILE A 87 6.04 -13.98 5.29
C ILE A 87 7.21 -14.78 4.72
N ILE A 88 7.22 -16.09 4.89
CA ILE A 88 8.25 -16.97 4.32
C ILE A 88 8.27 -16.86 2.80
N ILE A 89 7.09 -16.94 2.14
CA ILE A 89 6.97 -16.87 0.68
C ILE A 89 7.50 -15.53 0.14
N ILE A 90 7.07 -14.40 0.69
CA ILE A 90 7.50 -13.08 0.21
C ILE A 90 8.98 -12.78 0.54
N SER A 91 9.60 -13.57 1.41
CA SER A 91 11.02 -13.46 1.77
C SER A 91 11.94 -14.29 0.88
N ILE A 92 11.43 -15.33 0.20
CA ILE A 92 12.22 -16.21 -0.68
C ILE A 92 13.02 -15.42 -1.76
N PRO A 93 12.44 -14.43 -2.46
CA PRO A 93 13.17 -13.68 -3.49
C PRO A 93 14.45 -13.00 -2.98
N TYR A 94 14.51 -12.63 -1.69
CA TYR A 94 15.73 -12.05 -1.12
C TYR A 94 16.91 -13.05 -1.04
N ALA A 95 16.62 -14.34 -0.92
CA ALA A 95 17.66 -15.37 -1.01
C ALA A 95 18.35 -15.38 -2.38
N LEU A 96 17.60 -15.06 -3.46
CA LEU A 96 18.15 -14.97 -4.82
C LEU A 96 19.12 -13.80 -4.94
N ILE A 97 18.89 -12.68 -4.26
CA ILE A 97 19.88 -11.60 -4.19
C ILE A 97 21.20 -12.16 -3.68
N GLY A 98 21.19 -12.94 -2.57
CA GLY A 98 22.40 -13.54 -2.01
C GLY A 98 23.11 -14.51 -2.95
N TYR A 99 22.34 -15.24 -3.76
CA TYR A 99 22.88 -16.18 -4.74
C TYR A 99 23.63 -15.45 -5.87
N PHE A 100 23.03 -14.39 -6.42
CA PHE A 100 23.60 -13.60 -7.52
C PHE A 100 24.53 -12.47 -7.06
N TYR A 101 24.61 -12.22 -5.76
CA TYR A 101 25.38 -11.12 -5.18
C TYR A 101 26.85 -11.15 -5.58
N LYS A 102 27.38 -10.03 -6.08
CA LYS A 102 28.79 -9.84 -6.36
C LYS A 102 29.41 -8.94 -5.28
N PRO A 103 30.55 -9.34 -4.66
CA PRO A 103 31.15 -8.57 -3.57
C PRO A 103 31.45 -7.11 -3.94
N ILE A 104 30.94 -6.18 -3.13
CA ILE A 104 31.11 -4.74 -3.31
C ILE A 104 32.58 -4.36 -3.11
N ARG A 105 33.29 -5.00 -2.18
CA ARG A 105 34.70 -4.74 -1.86
C ARG A 105 35.66 -4.92 -3.03
N LYS A 106 35.29 -5.60 -4.07
CA LYS A 106 36.13 -5.73 -5.28
C LYS A 106 36.31 -4.41 -6.05
N ASN A 107 35.89 -3.29 -5.49
CA ASN A 107 36.05 -1.93 -6.02
C ASN A 107 35.57 -1.78 -7.47
N ASN A 108 34.45 -2.43 -7.78
CA ASN A 108 33.86 -2.40 -9.10
C ASN A 108 32.45 -1.76 -9.03
N ILE A 109 32.28 -0.61 -9.69
CA ILE A 109 31.01 0.08 -9.78
C ILE A 109 29.92 -0.79 -10.41
N PHE A 110 30.28 -1.71 -11.30
CA PHE A 110 29.35 -2.66 -11.88
C PHE A 110 28.71 -3.55 -10.80
N ASN A 111 29.47 -4.01 -9.79
CA ASN A 111 28.91 -4.82 -8.72
C ASN A 111 27.92 -4.03 -7.87
N ILE A 112 28.18 -2.76 -7.62
CA ILE A 112 27.27 -1.86 -6.88
C ILE A 112 25.96 -1.69 -7.64
N ASN A 113 26.03 -1.36 -8.94
CA ASN A 113 24.83 -1.25 -9.79
C ASN A 113 24.04 -2.56 -9.83
N PHE A 114 24.74 -3.68 -10.02
CA PHE A 114 24.14 -5.00 -10.13
C PHE A 114 23.35 -5.37 -8.87
N ILE A 115 23.89 -5.07 -7.68
CA ILE A 115 23.19 -5.31 -6.42
C ILE A 115 21.96 -4.42 -6.29
N ALA A 116 22.07 -3.15 -6.61
CA ALA A 116 20.92 -2.24 -6.58
C ALA A 116 19.80 -2.76 -7.49
N ILE A 117 20.14 -3.19 -8.71
CA ILE A 117 19.17 -3.80 -9.66
C ILE A 117 18.54 -5.07 -9.08
N LEU A 118 19.30 -5.95 -8.42
CA LEU A 118 18.76 -7.17 -7.82
C LEU A 118 17.70 -6.85 -6.75
N PHE A 119 17.93 -5.86 -5.90
CA PHE A 119 16.94 -5.42 -4.91
C PHE A 119 15.67 -4.90 -5.58
N ILE A 120 15.82 -4.08 -6.64
CA ILE A 120 14.67 -3.56 -7.39
C ILE A 120 13.88 -4.69 -8.06
N LEU A 121 14.57 -5.67 -8.64
CA LEU A 121 13.92 -6.85 -9.21
C LEU A 121 13.11 -7.63 -8.17
N VAL A 122 13.62 -7.78 -6.95
CA VAL A 122 12.89 -8.42 -5.85
C VAL A 122 11.67 -7.58 -5.44
N GLU A 123 11.80 -6.27 -5.32
CA GLU A 123 10.67 -5.38 -5.04
C GLU A 123 9.61 -5.46 -6.14
N PHE A 124 10.01 -5.44 -7.41
CA PHE A 124 9.11 -5.56 -8.55
C PHE A 124 8.40 -6.91 -8.58
N VAL A 125 9.12 -8.01 -8.37
CA VAL A 125 8.54 -9.36 -8.29
C VAL A 125 7.51 -9.43 -7.16
N LYS A 126 7.84 -8.95 -5.97
CA LYS A 126 6.93 -8.89 -4.81
C LYS A 126 5.67 -8.07 -5.10
N SER A 127 5.82 -6.97 -5.84
CA SER A 127 4.72 -6.06 -6.18
C SER A 127 3.86 -6.53 -7.35
N SER A 128 4.26 -7.57 -8.07
CA SER A 128 3.59 -7.98 -9.33
C SER A 128 3.02 -9.39 -9.27
N ILE A 129 3.67 -10.34 -8.58
CA ILE A 129 3.28 -11.75 -8.55
C ILE A 129 2.10 -11.97 -7.59
N PHE A 130 1.16 -12.84 -7.98
CA PHE A 130 -0.03 -13.22 -7.19
C PHE A 130 -0.93 -12.05 -6.76
N GLY A 131 -1.12 -11.07 -7.64
CA GLY A 131 -1.88 -9.86 -7.34
C GLY A 131 -1.02 -8.73 -6.79
N GLY A 132 0.22 -9.04 -6.38
CA GLY A 132 1.20 -8.09 -5.86
C GLY A 132 1.02 -7.78 -4.37
N PHE A 133 2.15 -7.55 -3.70
CA PHE A 133 2.18 -7.04 -2.33
C PHE A 133 3.27 -5.96 -2.23
N PRO A 134 2.99 -4.73 -2.71
CA PRO A 134 3.93 -3.60 -2.73
C PRO A 134 4.11 -2.98 -1.35
N TRP A 135 4.31 -3.80 -0.32
CA TRP A 135 4.52 -3.38 1.07
C TRP A 135 6.01 -3.31 1.39
N LEU A 136 6.43 -2.34 2.20
CA LEU A 136 7.81 -2.13 2.59
C LEU A 136 8.76 -1.98 1.38
N LEU A 137 8.36 -1.23 0.35
CA LEU A 137 9.30 -0.83 -0.72
C LEU A 137 10.24 0.25 -0.19
N ILE A 138 11.54 0.03 -0.39
CA ILE A 138 12.60 0.91 0.14
C ILE A 138 12.37 2.37 -0.24
N GLY A 139 11.94 2.62 -1.47
CA GLY A 139 11.71 3.98 -1.95
C GLY A 139 10.68 4.77 -1.15
N TYR A 140 9.65 4.14 -0.59
CA TYR A 140 8.64 4.85 0.22
C TYR A 140 9.20 5.47 1.51
N THR A 141 10.37 5.03 1.96
CA THR A 141 11.01 5.58 3.17
C THR A 141 11.45 7.04 3.03
N GLN A 142 11.50 7.57 1.80
CA GLN A 142 12.05 8.90 1.51
C GLN A 142 10.99 9.94 1.13
N ASN A 143 9.72 9.63 1.34
CA ASN A 143 8.64 10.60 1.19
C ASN A 143 8.86 11.81 2.12
N GLY A 144 8.66 13.03 1.62
CA GLY A 144 8.96 14.27 2.36
C GLY A 144 10.44 14.65 2.38
N THR A 145 11.26 14.17 1.43
CA THR A 145 12.68 14.52 1.28
C THR A 145 12.99 15.03 -0.13
N VAL A 146 14.26 15.26 -0.41
CA VAL A 146 14.74 15.60 -1.79
C VAL A 146 14.24 14.64 -2.87
N PHE A 147 13.90 13.42 -2.50
CA PHE A 147 13.39 12.41 -3.44
C PHE A 147 11.97 12.69 -3.94
N ASP A 148 11.23 13.61 -3.34
CA ASP A 148 9.91 14.03 -3.83
C ASP A 148 9.97 14.61 -5.24
N TYR A 149 11.10 15.18 -5.65
CA TYR A 149 11.34 15.62 -7.03
C TYR A 149 11.57 14.47 -8.01
N ILE A 150 11.92 13.27 -7.50
CA ILE A 150 12.27 12.11 -8.33
C ILE A 150 11.05 11.23 -8.58
N TYR A 151 10.14 11.11 -7.58
CA TYR A 151 8.97 10.25 -7.70
C TYR A 151 8.09 10.53 -8.93
N PRO A 152 7.76 11.78 -9.29
CA PRO A 152 6.93 12.06 -10.46
C PRO A 152 7.59 11.66 -11.80
N ILE A 153 8.92 11.61 -11.85
CA ILE A 153 9.68 11.37 -13.08
C ILE A 153 10.05 9.90 -13.23
N LEU A 154 10.59 9.29 -12.19
CA LEU A 154 11.22 7.97 -12.22
C LEU A 154 10.52 6.92 -11.33
N GLY A 155 9.59 7.34 -10.48
CA GLY A 155 8.82 6.47 -9.61
C GLY A 155 9.60 5.95 -8.39
N THR A 156 8.91 5.18 -7.57
CA THR A 156 9.41 4.64 -6.29
C THR A 156 10.59 3.70 -6.45
N TYR A 157 10.62 2.89 -7.51
CA TYR A 157 11.72 1.94 -7.74
C TYR A 157 13.06 2.62 -8.03
N ALA A 158 13.02 3.77 -8.69
CA ALA A 158 14.24 4.57 -8.90
C ALA A 158 14.79 5.12 -7.58
N VAL A 159 13.91 5.55 -6.68
CA VAL A 159 14.30 5.97 -5.33
C VAL A 159 14.89 4.82 -4.54
N SER A 160 14.28 3.62 -4.57
CA SER A 160 14.85 2.40 -4.00
C SER A 160 16.25 2.12 -4.54
N TYR A 161 16.42 2.23 -5.87
CA TYR A 161 17.73 2.07 -6.51
C TYR A 161 18.75 3.04 -5.95
N ILE A 162 18.43 4.34 -5.89
CA ILE A 162 19.35 5.38 -5.41
C ILE A 162 19.74 5.14 -3.95
N ILE A 163 18.80 4.71 -3.08
CA ILE A 163 19.09 4.40 -1.68
C ILE A 163 20.08 3.24 -1.58
N ILE A 164 19.83 2.14 -2.27
CA ILE A 164 20.72 0.97 -2.25
C ILE A 164 22.09 1.33 -2.83
N PHE A 165 22.12 2.01 -3.96
CA PHE A 165 23.35 2.45 -4.61
C PHE A 165 24.18 3.37 -3.70
N THR A 166 23.54 4.39 -3.11
CA THR A 166 24.18 5.32 -2.18
C THR A 166 24.72 4.59 -0.95
N SER A 167 23.94 3.69 -0.36
CA SER A 167 24.37 2.87 0.78
C SER A 167 25.57 2.00 0.44
N ALA A 168 25.62 1.45 -0.78
CA ALA A 168 26.75 0.66 -1.25
C ALA A 168 28.02 1.51 -1.50
N ILE A 169 27.87 2.73 -2.00
CA ILE A 169 28.98 3.70 -2.13
C ILE A 169 29.55 4.07 -0.75
N ILE A 170 28.69 4.38 0.21
CA ILE A 170 29.08 4.70 1.59
C ILE A 170 29.79 3.50 2.23
N TYR A 171 29.22 2.30 2.10
CA TYR A 171 29.85 1.07 2.58
C TYR A 171 31.24 0.87 1.97
N GLN A 172 31.39 1.07 0.66
CA GLN A 172 32.68 0.99 -0.04
C GLN A 172 33.69 2.01 0.49
N ALA A 173 33.25 3.24 0.74
CA ALA A 173 34.10 4.30 1.30
C ALA A 173 34.58 3.94 2.72
N LEU A 174 33.71 3.38 3.55
CA LEU A 174 34.05 2.96 4.92
C LEU A 174 35.03 1.77 4.95
N CYS A 175 34.86 0.80 4.04
CA CYS A 175 35.67 -0.42 4.01
C CYS A 175 37.04 -0.22 3.37
N MET A 176 37.10 0.42 2.21
CA MET A 176 38.28 0.45 1.34
C MET A 176 38.95 1.83 1.30
N ARG A 177 38.24 2.86 1.73
CA ARG A 177 38.69 4.27 1.77
C ARG A 177 39.28 4.80 0.45
N PRO A 178 38.87 4.35 -0.74
CA PRO A 178 39.34 4.95 -1.97
C PRO A 178 38.80 6.38 -2.08
N LYS A 179 39.70 7.36 -2.31
CA LYS A 179 39.37 8.81 -2.33
C LYS A 179 38.11 9.13 -3.13
N LYS A 180 37.93 8.47 -4.30
CA LYS A 180 36.74 8.68 -5.15
C LYS A 180 35.42 8.38 -4.44
N TYR A 181 35.30 7.28 -3.70
CA TYR A 181 34.06 6.92 -2.99
C TYR A 181 33.83 7.76 -1.74
N VAL A 182 34.91 8.15 -1.05
CA VAL A 182 34.81 9.08 0.09
C VAL A 182 34.27 10.43 -0.40
N VAL A 183 34.83 10.99 -1.48
CA VAL A 183 34.35 12.24 -2.04
C VAL A 183 32.92 12.09 -2.54
N THR A 184 32.62 11.03 -3.30
CA THR A 184 31.24 10.80 -3.79
C THR A 184 30.23 10.67 -2.64
N SER A 185 30.56 9.92 -1.57
CA SER A 185 29.65 9.79 -0.43
C SER A 185 29.42 11.12 0.30
N LEU A 186 30.46 11.94 0.46
CA LEU A 186 30.32 13.28 1.03
C LEU A 186 29.42 14.18 0.17
N ILE A 187 29.60 14.17 -1.15
CA ILE A 187 28.73 14.93 -2.05
C ILE A 187 27.27 14.47 -1.94
N LEU A 188 27.01 13.15 -1.94
CA LEU A 188 25.64 12.63 -1.80
C LEU A 188 25.00 13.01 -0.47
N VAL A 189 25.75 12.97 0.62
CA VAL A 189 25.27 13.40 1.94
C VAL A 189 24.99 14.91 1.94
N VAL A 190 25.87 15.73 1.37
CA VAL A 190 25.66 17.18 1.26
C VAL A 190 24.41 17.48 0.44
N ILE A 191 24.24 16.85 -0.71
CA ILE A 191 23.03 17.01 -1.53
C ILE A 191 21.79 16.65 -0.71
N TYR A 192 21.78 15.49 -0.04
CA TYR A 192 20.65 15.05 0.77
C TYR A 192 20.30 16.05 1.89
N LEU A 193 21.32 16.60 2.58
CA LEU A 193 21.13 17.55 3.68
C LEU A 193 20.83 18.98 3.20
N SER A 194 21.15 19.32 1.97
CA SER A 194 20.97 20.69 1.42
C SER A 194 19.52 20.97 1.00
N PHE A 195 18.71 19.94 0.84
CA PHE A 195 17.30 20.13 0.47
C PHE A 195 16.43 20.21 1.74
N PRO A 196 15.53 21.21 1.81
CA PRO A 196 14.64 21.34 2.95
C PRO A 196 13.74 20.12 3.05
N LEU A 197 13.51 19.63 4.28
CA LEU A 197 12.63 18.49 4.60
C LEU A 197 11.14 18.80 4.38
N SER A 198 10.80 20.03 4.06
CA SER A 198 9.43 20.46 3.76
C SER A 198 9.44 21.28 2.48
N ASN A 199 8.91 20.72 1.42
CA ASN A 199 8.50 21.52 0.27
C ASN A 199 7.13 22.12 0.60
N ASP A 200 7.11 23.31 1.18
CA ASP A 200 5.97 24.24 1.11
C ASP A 200 5.85 24.78 -0.33
N ASN A 201 5.89 23.91 -1.32
CA ASN A 201 5.40 24.25 -2.64
C ASN A 201 3.86 24.28 -2.54
N SER A 202 3.33 25.26 -1.83
CA SER A 202 2.00 25.77 -2.07
C SER A 202 2.03 26.39 -3.47
N GLU A 203 2.09 25.55 -4.50
CA GLU A 203 1.69 26.00 -5.82
C GLU A 203 0.31 26.60 -5.63
N THR A 204 0.23 27.92 -5.83
CA THR A 204 -1.06 28.62 -5.85
C THR A 204 -1.82 28.05 -7.03
N TYR A 205 -2.61 27.00 -6.78
CA TYR A 205 -3.44 26.38 -7.78
C TYR A 205 -4.45 27.45 -8.26
N VAL A 206 -4.28 27.91 -9.48
CA VAL A 206 -5.17 28.89 -10.14
C VAL A 206 -6.32 28.14 -10.82
N GLY A 207 -6.98 27.26 -10.11
CA GLY A 207 -8.04 26.42 -10.62
C GLY A 207 -9.40 26.68 -9.96
N LYS A 208 -10.41 25.96 -10.44
CA LYS A 208 -11.76 25.98 -9.86
C LYS A 208 -11.73 25.33 -8.48
N LYS A 209 -12.16 26.05 -7.45
CA LYS A 209 -12.22 25.51 -6.08
C LYS A 209 -13.40 24.58 -5.93
N ILE A 210 -13.19 23.41 -5.36
CA ILE A 210 -14.23 22.45 -4.96
C ILE A 210 -14.26 22.39 -3.44
N SER A 211 -15.43 22.60 -2.87
CA SER A 211 -15.65 22.41 -1.43
C SER A 211 -16.00 20.96 -1.16
N PHE A 212 -15.34 20.33 -0.17
CA PHE A 212 -15.64 18.96 0.20
C PHE A 212 -15.78 18.76 1.70
N ALA A 213 -16.45 17.68 2.09
CA ALA A 213 -16.50 17.18 3.45
C ALA A 213 -16.13 15.68 3.44
N LEU A 214 -15.23 15.29 4.32
CA LEU A 214 -14.88 13.89 4.56
C LEU A 214 -15.56 13.45 5.86
N TYR A 215 -16.25 12.32 5.82
CA TYR A 215 -16.90 11.77 7.00
C TYR A 215 -16.32 10.40 7.34
N GLN A 216 -15.64 10.31 8.48
CA GLN A 216 -15.07 9.07 9.04
C GLN A 216 -15.91 8.61 10.25
N PRO A 217 -16.78 7.61 10.09
CA PRO A 217 -17.71 7.18 11.13
C PRO A 217 -17.09 6.39 12.26
N ASN A 218 -15.91 5.79 12.06
CA ASN A 218 -15.24 4.87 13.00
C ASN A 218 -16.18 3.74 13.47
N ILE A 219 -16.82 3.06 12.53
CA ILE A 219 -17.78 1.98 12.81
C ILE A 219 -17.12 0.64 12.59
N TYR A 220 -17.22 -0.23 13.58
CA TYR A 220 -16.75 -1.61 13.46
C TYR A 220 -17.61 -2.38 12.45
N PRO A 221 -17.00 -3.20 11.56
CA PRO A 221 -17.70 -3.91 10.50
C PRO A 221 -18.69 -4.99 10.98
N ASN A 222 -18.64 -5.37 12.26
CA ASN A 222 -19.43 -6.46 12.84
C ASN A 222 -20.81 -6.03 13.36
N ILE A 223 -21.34 -4.91 12.88
CA ILE A 223 -22.66 -4.43 13.31
C ILE A 223 -23.77 -5.36 12.82
N SER A 224 -24.56 -5.87 13.74
CA SER A 224 -25.77 -6.66 13.41
C SER A 224 -26.84 -5.76 12.75
N TYR A 225 -27.33 -6.14 11.58
CA TYR A 225 -28.30 -5.36 10.79
C TYR A 225 -29.66 -5.14 11.42
N ASN A 226 -29.99 -5.93 12.43
CA ASN A 226 -31.25 -5.82 13.18
C ASN A 226 -31.06 -5.11 14.52
N SER A 227 -29.88 -4.59 14.80
CA SER A 227 -29.57 -3.89 16.06
C SER A 227 -30.03 -2.43 16.02
N ASP A 228 -30.23 -1.86 17.19
CA ASP A 228 -30.47 -0.43 17.32
C ASP A 228 -29.23 0.39 16.91
N GLU A 229 -28.05 -0.20 17.05
CA GLU A 229 -26.79 0.36 16.58
C GLU A 229 -26.78 0.57 15.06
N TYR A 230 -27.27 -0.41 14.28
CA TYR A 230 -27.43 -0.23 12.83
C TYR A 230 -28.37 0.93 12.49
N LYS A 231 -29.55 1.02 13.16
CA LYS A 231 -30.50 2.11 12.94
C LYS A 231 -29.89 3.47 13.29
N ASN A 232 -29.15 3.55 14.40
CA ASN A 232 -28.46 4.75 14.82
C ASN A 232 -27.39 5.15 13.80
N THR A 233 -26.65 4.20 13.27
CA THR A 233 -25.66 4.41 12.20
C THR A 233 -26.30 4.98 10.94
N VAL A 234 -27.40 4.38 10.46
CA VAL A 234 -28.16 4.87 9.30
C VAL A 234 -28.65 6.30 9.54
N ASN A 235 -29.23 6.58 10.71
CA ASN A 235 -29.71 7.92 11.06
C ASN A 235 -28.56 8.94 11.09
N LYS A 236 -27.40 8.55 11.58
CA LYS A 236 -26.20 9.38 11.60
C LYS A 236 -25.73 9.71 10.18
N TYR A 237 -25.68 8.73 9.26
CA TYR A 237 -25.38 8.98 7.86
C TYR A 237 -26.36 9.97 7.23
N ILE A 238 -27.65 9.77 7.43
CA ILE A 238 -28.69 10.66 6.92
C ILE A 238 -28.51 12.10 7.46
N SER A 239 -28.22 12.24 8.76
CA SER A 239 -27.94 13.54 9.38
C SER A 239 -26.73 14.22 8.75
N VAL A 240 -25.63 13.50 8.54
CA VAL A 240 -24.40 14.02 7.92
C VAL A 240 -24.70 14.49 6.48
N ILE A 241 -25.43 13.69 5.70
CA ILE A 241 -25.83 14.08 4.34
C ILE A 241 -26.63 15.39 4.36
N ASN A 242 -27.63 15.50 5.23
CA ASN A 242 -28.48 16.67 5.31
C ASN A 242 -27.72 17.94 5.73
N ASN A 243 -26.75 17.81 6.64
CA ASN A 243 -25.97 18.94 7.17
C ASN A 243 -24.87 19.42 6.21
N ASN A 244 -24.55 18.66 5.17
CA ASN A 244 -23.47 18.98 4.23
C ASN A 244 -23.94 19.26 2.80
N LYS A 245 -25.22 19.56 2.59
CA LYS A 245 -25.79 19.86 1.27
C LYS A 245 -25.19 21.08 0.55
N SER A 246 -24.51 21.96 1.27
CA SER A 246 -23.80 23.11 0.71
C SER A 246 -22.42 22.78 0.15
N LYS A 247 -21.92 21.56 0.36
CA LYS A 247 -20.65 21.11 -0.15
C LYS A 247 -20.78 20.53 -1.55
N ASP A 248 -19.76 20.74 -2.37
CA ASP A 248 -19.71 20.17 -3.71
C ASP A 248 -19.55 18.64 -3.65
N LEU A 249 -18.71 18.13 -2.75
CA LEU A 249 -18.48 16.73 -2.54
C LEU A 249 -18.67 16.36 -1.07
N LEU A 250 -19.41 15.28 -0.81
CA LEU A 250 -19.46 14.62 0.48
C LEU A 250 -18.89 13.19 0.29
N ILE A 251 -17.82 12.86 1.00
CA ILE A 251 -17.09 11.60 0.80
C ILE A 251 -17.19 10.75 2.06
N PHE A 252 -17.72 9.54 1.90
CA PHE A 252 -17.81 8.50 2.91
C PHE A 252 -16.77 7.40 2.61
N PRO A 253 -16.39 6.60 3.62
CA PRO A 253 -15.39 5.55 3.45
C PRO A 253 -15.88 4.35 2.62
N GLU A 254 -14.98 3.41 2.42
CA GLU A 254 -15.25 2.09 1.86
C GLU A 254 -16.25 1.33 2.73
N THR A 255 -17.19 0.64 2.10
CA THR A 255 -18.13 -0.28 2.74
C THR A 255 -18.78 0.30 4.00
N ILE A 256 -19.45 1.44 3.86
CA ILE A 256 -20.15 2.10 4.99
C ILE A 256 -21.18 1.20 5.65
N ILE A 257 -21.71 0.26 4.90
CA ILE A 257 -22.61 -0.82 5.37
C ILE A 257 -22.15 -2.10 4.66
N PRO A 258 -21.74 -3.13 5.40
CA PRO A 258 -21.27 -4.40 4.85
C PRO A 258 -22.44 -5.25 4.31
N LYS A 259 -23.31 -4.67 3.52
CA LYS A 259 -24.47 -5.29 2.88
C LYS A 259 -24.73 -4.67 1.51
N ILE A 260 -25.24 -5.50 0.62
CA ILE A 260 -25.75 -5.01 -0.66
C ILE A 260 -27.01 -4.21 -0.38
N LEU A 261 -26.96 -2.91 -0.66
CA LEU A 261 -28.16 -2.09 -0.59
C LEU A 261 -28.89 -2.18 -1.94
N SER A 262 -30.12 -2.67 -1.91
CA SER A 262 -31.01 -2.57 -3.05
C SER A 262 -31.47 -1.14 -3.23
N ARG A 263 -31.83 -0.74 -4.46
CA ARG A 263 -32.42 0.58 -4.74
C ARG A 263 -33.72 0.85 -3.94
N ASN A 264 -34.37 -0.19 -3.46
CA ASN A 264 -35.57 -0.06 -2.62
C ASN A 264 -35.25 0.20 -1.14
N ASN A 265 -33.99 0.11 -0.72
CA ASN A 265 -33.58 0.38 0.65
C ASN A 265 -33.78 1.86 0.99
N SER A 266 -34.26 2.16 2.19
CA SER A 266 -34.54 3.54 2.65
C SER A 266 -33.30 4.42 2.66
N LEU A 267 -32.15 3.89 3.05
CA LEU A 267 -30.88 4.61 3.05
C LEU A 267 -30.44 4.93 1.61
N TYR A 268 -30.53 3.94 0.68
CA TYR A 268 -30.17 4.15 -0.71
C TYR A 268 -31.03 5.28 -1.34
N LYS A 269 -32.36 5.21 -1.16
CA LYS A 269 -33.28 6.26 -1.64
C LYS A 269 -32.98 7.62 -1.03
N LYS A 270 -32.55 7.65 0.24
CA LYS A 270 -32.20 8.91 0.91
C LYS A 270 -30.91 9.49 0.37
N MET A 271 -29.89 8.65 0.08
CA MET A 271 -28.67 9.08 -0.60
C MET A 271 -29.01 9.69 -1.96
N GLU A 272 -29.77 8.97 -2.79
CA GLU A 272 -30.21 9.41 -4.12
C GLU A 272 -31.02 10.73 -4.07
N SER A 273 -31.99 10.86 -3.16
CA SER A 273 -32.84 12.05 -3.06
C SER A 273 -32.19 13.28 -2.40
N SER A 274 -31.01 13.10 -1.82
CA SER A 274 -30.29 14.18 -1.10
C SER A 274 -29.13 14.77 -1.89
N THR A 275 -28.91 14.29 -3.10
CA THR A 275 -27.82 14.66 -4.00
C THR A 275 -28.34 15.17 -5.33
N GLY A 276 -27.48 15.85 -6.10
CA GLY A 276 -27.74 16.41 -7.41
C GLY A 276 -26.46 16.96 -8.02
N GLU A 277 -26.53 17.69 -9.12
CA GLU A 277 -25.36 18.23 -9.85
C GLU A 277 -24.38 19.02 -8.98
N ASN A 278 -24.88 19.72 -7.96
CA ASN A 278 -24.08 20.61 -7.11
C ASN A 278 -23.68 20.00 -5.77
N ASN A 279 -24.14 18.79 -5.46
CA ASN A 279 -23.86 18.11 -4.21
C ASN A 279 -23.76 16.61 -4.47
N ILE A 280 -22.55 16.13 -4.66
CA ILE A 280 -22.28 14.74 -5.03
C ILE A 280 -21.85 13.98 -3.79
N LEU A 281 -22.53 12.86 -3.50
CA LEU A 281 -22.15 11.93 -2.46
C LEU A 281 -21.32 10.80 -3.08
N ILE A 282 -20.12 10.60 -2.55
CA ILE A 282 -19.22 9.50 -2.90
C ILE A 282 -19.17 8.53 -1.72
N THR A 283 -19.41 7.25 -1.96
CA THR A 283 -19.47 6.25 -0.89
C THR A 283 -19.13 4.85 -1.35
N GLY A 284 -18.51 4.04 -0.48
CA GLY A 284 -18.25 2.63 -0.73
C GLY A 284 -19.43 1.75 -0.33
N LEU A 285 -19.87 0.88 -1.25
CA LEU A 285 -20.93 -0.11 -1.02
C LEU A 285 -20.62 -1.40 -1.79
N PHE A 286 -21.17 -2.52 -1.33
CA PHE A 286 -21.21 -3.70 -2.17
C PHE A 286 -22.33 -3.59 -3.20
N THR A 287 -22.01 -3.91 -4.46
CA THR A 287 -22.96 -3.96 -5.56
C THR A 287 -23.07 -5.36 -6.14
N LYS A 288 -24.18 -5.63 -6.82
CA LYS A 288 -24.43 -6.89 -7.50
C LYS A 288 -24.84 -6.65 -8.94
N ASN A 289 -24.20 -7.35 -9.87
CA ASN A 289 -24.61 -7.42 -11.26
C ASN A 289 -24.68 -8.87 -11.71
N LYS A 290 -25.88 -9.35 -12.04
CA LYS A 290 -26.18 -10.77 -12.29
C LYS A 290 -25.71 -11.63 -11.12
N ASN A 291 -24.72 -12.50 -11.33
CA ASN A 291 -24.16 -13.40 -10.31
C ASN A 291 -22.86 -12.86 -9.67
N ASN A 292 -22.37 -11.69 -10.10
CA ASN A 292 -21.12 -11.13 -9.61
C ASN A 292 -21.39 -10.09 -8.51
N TYR A 293 -20.56 -10.12 -7.50
CA TYR A 293 -20.55 -9.17 -6.39
C TYR A 293 -19.29 -8.34 -6.45
N PHE A 294 -19.42 -7.02 -6.26
CA PHE A 294 -18.30 -6.09 -6.37
C PHE A 294 -18.18 -5.24 -5.11
N ASN A 295 -16.96 -4.92 -4.73
CA ASN A 295 -16.66 -3.80 -3.86
C ASN A 295 -16.64 -2.55 -4.75
N SER A 296 -17.49 -1.57 -4.46
CA SER A 296 -17.76 -0.48 -5.39
C SER A 296 -17.73 0.88 -4.71
N MET A 297 -17.28 1.88 -5.45
CA MET A 297 -17.46 3.29 -5.13
C MET A 297 -18.61 3.83 -5.97
N LEU A 298 -19.62 4.37 -5.32
CA LEU A 298 -20.80 4.95 -5.95
C LEU A 298 -20.73 6.48 -5.85
N PHE A 299 -21.08 7.11 -6.95
CA PHE A 299 -21.17 8.56 -7.09
C PHE A 299 -22.64 8.90 -7.29
N PHE A 300 -23.28 9.37 -6.23
CA PHE A 300 -24.65 9.84 -6.28
C PHE A 300 -24.65 11.29 -6.74
N SER A 301 -25.07 11.50 -7.97
CA SER A 301 -25.36 12.78 -8.63
C SER A 301 -26.75 12.67 -9.27
N ASP A 302 -27.04 13.41 -10.33
CA ASP A 302 -28.30 13.21 -11.10
C ASP A 302 -28.35 11.82 -11.73
N ASP A 303 -27.21 11.34 -12.25
CA ASP A 303 -27.02 9.96 -12.67
C ASP A 303 -26.04 9.26 -11.70
N ILE A 304 -26.39 8.04 -11.28
CA ILE A 304 -25.52 7.26 -10.39
C ILE A 304 -24.42 6.60 -11.20
N GLU A 305 -23.19 7.01 -10.98
CA GLU A 305 -22.02 6.38 -11.56
C GLU A 305 -21.38 5.39 -10.56
N ILE A 306 -20.83 4.29 -11.08
CA ILE A 306 -20.31 3.19 -10.27
C ILE A 306 -18.92 2.83 -10.78
N TYR A 307 -17.97 2.83 -9.84
CA TYR A 307 -16.65 2.25 -10.04
C TYR A 307 -16.52 0.96 -9.24
N ASN A 308 -16.15 -0.13 -9.87
CA ASN A 308 -15.90 -1.42 -9.24
C ASN A 308 -14.40 -1.63 -9.02
N LYS A 309 -14.02 -2.01 -7.83
CA LYS A 309 -12.63 -2.28 -7.44
C LYS A 309 -11.97 -3.28 -8.40
N ARG A 310 -10.83 -2.91 -8.98
CA ARG A 310 -10.08 -3.72 -9.96
C ARG A 310 -9.06 -4.63 -9.30
N LYS A 311 -8.41 -4.15 -8.24
CA LYS A 311 -7.38 -4.90 -7.48
C LYS A 311 -7.93 -5.35 -6.15
N LEU A 312 -8.34 -6.61 -6.10
CA LEU A 312 -8.92 -7.22 -4.90
C LEU A 312 -7.82 -7.72 -3.95
N VAL A 313 -8.10 -7.67 -2.66
CA VAL A 313 -7.22 -8.21 -1.61
C VAL A 313 -7.36 -9.74 -1.57
N PRO A 314 -6.24 -10.49 -1.80
CA PRO A 314 -6.27 -11.94 -1.67
C PRO A 314 -6.70 -12.38 -0.27
N PHE A 315 -7.51 -13.44 -0.19
CA PHE A 315 -8.12 -14.01 1.02
C PHE A 315 -9.07 -13.09 1.80
N GLY A 316 -9.05 -11.78 1.55
CA GLY A 316 -10.02 -10.84 2.12
C GLY A 316 -11.24 -10.65 1.23
N GLU A 317 -11.03 -10.38 -0.05
CA GLU A 317 -12.10 -10.08 -1.01
C GLU A 317 -12.32 -11.19 -2.03
N TYR A 318 -11.29 -11.99 -2.34
CA TYR A 318 -11.40 -13.19 -3.16
C TYR A 318 -10.47 -14.29 -2.63
N THR A 319 -10.83 -15.53 -2.89
CA THR A 319 -10.03 -16.71 -2.51
C THR A 319 -9.21 -17.16 -3.72
N PRO A 320 -7.87 -16.97 -3.71
CA PRO A 320 -7.01 -17.53 -4.73
C PRO A 320 -7.13 -19.06 -4.77
N TRP A 321 -7.04 -19.65 -5.99
CA TRP A 321 -7.17 -21.11 -6.17
C TRP A 321 -8.40 -21.71 -5.49
N TYR A 322 -9.55 -21.08 -5.69
CA TYR A 322 -10.82 -21.37 -5.03
C TYR A 322 -11.12 -22.87 -4.93
N ASP A 323 -10.98 -23.62 -6.06
CA ASP A 323 -11.26 -25.06 -6.10
C ASP A 323 -10.35 -25.91 -5.21
N THR A 324 -9.13 -25.43 -4.94
CA THR A 324 -8.19 -26.10 -4.02
C THR A 324 -8.47 -25.70 -2.58
N VAL A 325 -8.72 -24.42 -2.34
CA VAL A 325 -8.97 -23.89 -0.99
C VAL A 325 -10.30 -24.39 -0.45
N ILE A 326 -11.32 -24.55 -1.28
CA ILE A 326 -12.64 -25.11 -0.84
C ILE A 326 -12.53 -26.56 -0.33
N LYS A 327 -11.60 -27.34 -0.88
CA LYS A 327 -11.33 -28.69 -0.35
C LYS A 327 -10.62 -28.63 1.01
N LEU A 328 -9.75 -27.66 1.22
CA LEU A 328 -9.07 -27.43 2.50
C LEU A 328 -10.01 -26.80 3.53
N SER A 329 -10.96 -25.96 3.13
CA SER A 329 -11.93 -25.33 4.03
C SER A 329 -12.88 -26.33 4.68
N GLN A 330 -13.02 -27.52 4.12
CA GLN A 330 -13.76 -28.63 4.78
C GLN A 330 -13.00 -29.20 6.00
N ILE A 331 -11.69 -28.95 6.08
CA ILE A 331 -10.81 -29.45 7.15
C ILE A 331 -10.42 -28.30 8.10
N ILE A 332 -10.24 -27.11 7.54
CA ILE A 332 -9.82 -25.91 8.25
C ILE A 332 -10.87 -24.82 7.92
N ASP A 333 -11.42 -24.19 8.93
CA ASP A 333 -12.43 -23.13 8.75
C ASP A 333 -11.78 -21.89 8.14
N ILE A 334 -11.71 -21.86 6.79
CA ILE A 334 -11.17 -20.76 6.01
C ILE A 334 -12.36 -19.99 5.41
N PRO A 335 -12.52 -18.69 5.72
CA PRO A 335 -13.58 -17.90 5.12
C PRO A 335 -13.36 -17.78 3.61
N LEU A 336 -14.41 -18.07 2.85
CA LEU A 336 -14.41 -17.99 1.42
C LEU A 336 -15.03 -16.66 0.98
N SER A 337 -14.23 -15.75 0.50
CA SER A 337 -14.69 -14.53 -0.16
C SER A 337 -14.70 -14.72 -1.67
N ASN A 338 -15.71 -14.20 -2.33
CA ASN A 338 -15.88 -14.37 -3.78
C ASN A 338 -16.41 -13.08 -4.44
N LEU A 339 -15.72 -11.97 -4.21
CA LEU A 339 -15.96 -10.74 -4.97
C LEU A 339 -15.32 -10.87 -6.35
N SER A 340 -15.94 -10.21 -7.31
CA SER A 340 -15.45 -10.13 -8.68
C SER A 340 -14.66 -8.85 -8.88
N PRO A 341 -13.53 -8.89 -9.61
CA PRO A 341 -12.81 -7.67 -9.96
C PRO A 341 -13.61 -6.85 -10.99
N GLY A 342 -13.54 -5.53 -10.87
CA GLY A 342 -14.06 -4.61 -11.88
C GLY A 342 -13.29 -4.72 -13.19
N SER A 343 -13.95 -4.31 -14.29
CA SER A 343 -13.32 -4.22 -15.61
C SER A 343 -12.15 -3.24 -15.59
N ASN A 344 -11.12 -3.49 -16.39
CA ASN A 344 -10.04 -2.53 -16.60
C ASN A 344 -10.53 -1.28 -17.36
N ASN A 345 -11.52 -1.45 -18.23
CA ASN A 345 -12.13 -0.38 -19.03
C ASN A 345 -13.46 0.03 -18.39
N GLN A 346 -13.40 0.78 -17.30
CA GLN A 346 -14.59 1.39 -16.71
C GLN A 346 -14.77 2.82 -17.24
N LYS A 347 -16.01 3.31 -17.24
CA LYS A 347 -16.33 4.67 -17.67
C LYS A 347 -15.54 5.67 -16.83
N GLU A 348 -14.99 6.68 -17.47
CA GLU A 348 -14.40 7.83 -16.76
C GLU A 348 -15.48 8.58 -15.98
N ILE A 349 -15.11 8.98 -14.77
CA ILE A 349 -16.00 9.71 -13.88
C ILE A 349 -15.60 11.18 -13.91
N MET A 350 -16.54 12.02 -14.32
CA MET A 350 -16.35 13.47 -14.43
C MET A 350 -17.25 14.22 -13.45
N ILE A 351 -16.65 15.06 -12.61
CA ILE A 351 -17.37 15.92 -11.67
C ILE A 351 -16.99 17.37 -11.94
N LYS A 352 -17.96 18.21 -12.35
CA LYS A 352 -17.72 19.64 -12.63
C LYS A 352 -16.53 19.92 -13.57
N ASN A 353 -16.35 19.08 -14.59
CA ASN A 353 -15.23 19.10 -15.54
C ASN A 353 -13.87 18.74 -14.91
N ILE A 354 -13.87 18.02 -13.81
CA ILE A 354 -12.68 17.42 -13.18
C ILE A 354 -12.79 15.92 -13.31
N LYS A 355 -11.76 15.31 -13.83
CA LYS A 355 -11.66 13.83 -13.91
C LYS A 355 -11.35 13.27 -12.53
N ILE A 356 -12.16 12.33 -12.09
CA ILE A 356 -11.94 11.60 -10.85
C ILE A 356 -11.22 10.29 -11.18
N ILE A 357 -10.12 10.04 -10.50
CA ILE A 357 -9.43 8.76 -10.49
C ILE A 357 -9.86 8.02 -9.22
N PRO A 358 -10.87 7.14 -9.31
CA PRO A 358 -11.38 6.43 -8.14
C PRO A 358 -10.43 5.28 -7.77
N MET A 359 -10.20 5.13 -6.49
CA MET A 359 -9.46 4.02 -5.89
C MET A 359 -10.16 3.53 -4.64
N ILE A 360 -10.09 2.24 -4.38
CA ILE A 360 -10.66 1.64 -3.17
C ILE A 360 -9.53 0.93 -2.41
N CYS A 361 -9.20 1.47 -1.22
CA CYS A 361 -8.30 0.88 -0.24
C CYS A 361 -6.94 0.49 -0.83
N PHE A 362 -6.68 -0.81 -0.94
CA PHE A 362 -5.45 -1.42 -1.44
C PHE A 362 -5.03 -0.95 -2.85
N GLU A 363 -5.97 -0.46 -3.67
CA GLU A 363 -5.67 0.03 -5.02
C GLU A 363 -4.69 1.20 -5.05
N SER A 364 -4.66 2.03 -4.00
CA SER A 364 -3.71 3.14 -3.88
C SER A 364 -2.24 2.71 -3.88
N THR A 365 -1.97 1.44 -3.63
CA THR A 365 -0.61 0.89 -3.66
C THR A 365 -0.13 0.50 -5.07
N PHE A 366 -1.01 0.60 -6.08
CA PHE A 366 -0.72 0.23 -7.47
C PHE A 366 -0.66 1.45 -8.39
N PRO A 367 0.51 2.04 -8.65
CA PRO A 367 0.64 3.19 -9.56
C PRO A 367 0.12 2.92 -10.97
N SER A 368 0.11 1.65 -11.40
CA SER A 368 -0.42 1.24 -12.71
C SER A 368 -1.94 1.48 -12.90
N LEU A 369 -2.67 1.78 -11.83
CA LEU A 369 -4.08 2.15 -11.89
C LEU A 369 -4.29 3.65 -12.13
N ILE A 370 -3.25 4.45 -11.95
CA ILE A 370 -3.29 5.90 -12.16
C ILE A 370 -2.86 6.16 -13.61
N HIS A 371 -3.82 6.55 -14.43
CA HIS A 371 -3.58 7.06 -15.77
C HIS A 371 -3.96 8.53 -15.77
N SER A 372 -2.95 9.39 -15.65
CA SER A 372 -3.11 10.84 -15.68
C SER A 372 -2.87 11.33 -17.09
N ASP A 373 -3.94 11.84 -17.73
CA ASP A 373 -3.92 12.34 -19.11
C ASP A 373 -4.31 13.83 -19.17
N SER A 374 -4.68 14.44 -18.05
CA SER A 374 -5.17 15.83 -18.01
C SER A 374 -4.65 16.59 -16.79
N GLU A 375 -4.60 17.93 -16.91
CA GLU A 375 -4.21 18.82 -15.81
C GLU A 375 -5.31 18.94 -14.72
N ASN A 376 -6.56 18.53 -15.02
CA ASN A 376 -7.70 18.65 -14.13
C ASN A 376 -8.14 17.27 -13.61
N GLU A 377 -7.34 16.69 -12.72
CA GLU A 377 -7.61 15.37 -12.16
C GLU A 377 -7.51 15.37 -10.63
N ILE A 378 -8.35 14.58 -9.98
CA ILE A 378 -8.30 14.34 -8.52
C ILE A 378 -8.36 12.85 -8.27
N ILE A 379 -7.43 12.35 -7.45
CA ILE A 379 -7.47 10.98 -6.94
C ILE A 379 -8.36 10.97 -5.69
N ILE A 380 -9.37 10.10 -5.67
CA ILE A 380 -10.19 9.84 -4.50
C ILE A 380 -10.01 8.38 -4.11
N ASN A 381 -9.33 8.15 -2.98
CA ASN A 381 -9.21 6.83 -2.39
C ASN A 381 -10.10 6.73 -1.15
N ILE A 382 -11.03 5.78 -1.16
CA ILE A 382 -11.84 5.44 0.01
C ILE A 382 -11.33 4.14 0.62
N SER A 383 -11.15 4.13 1.94
CA SER A 383 -10.65 2.96 2.68
C SER A 383 -11.47 2.73 3.95
N ASN A 384 -11.46 1.49 4.42
CA ASN A 384 -11.96 1.12 5.72
C ASN A 384 -10.83 0.46 6.52
N ASP A 385 -10.13 1.25 7.32
CA ASP A 385 -8.96 0.81 8.08
C ASP A 385 -9.34 -0.08 9.29
N GLY A 386 -10.63 -0.21 9.58
CA GLY A 386 -11.13 -1.18 10.54
C GLY A 386 -10.68 -2.62 10.28
N TRP A 387 -10.21 -2.94 9.06
CA TRP A 387 -9.66 -4.25 8.70
C TRP A 387 -8.33 -4.59 9.38
N PHE A 388 -7.68 -3.64 10.00
CA PHE A 388 -6.31 -3.81 10.54
C PHE A 388 -6.26 -3.77 12.09
N GLY A 389 -7.42 -3.63 12.75
CA GLY A 389 -7.54 -3.57 14.21
C GLY A 389 -7.52 -2.16 14.79
#